data_f908809fa337fc9a1b43393da11bbf70
#
_entry.id   f908809fa337fc9a1b43393da11bbf70
#
_cell.length_a   1.000
_cell.length_b   1.000
_cell.length_c   1.000
_cell.angle_alpha   90.00
_cell.angle_beta   90.00
_cell.angle_gamma   90.00
#
_symmetry.space_group_name_H-M   'P 1'
#
loop_
_entity.id
_entity.type
_entity.pdbx_description
1 polymer ?
#
loop_
_entity_poly.entity_id
_entity_poly.type
_entity_poly.pdbx_seq_one_letter_code
_entity_poly.pdbx_strand_id
1 'polypeptide(L)'
;TEQIDAMNRIRDFENFFLMISDYAKVGYAKLNLLNCKGYAIKQWYKNLGEEEDALLDEVVGVYTHMHPEDRKRFLDFYDGVRDGKRRHFQGEMRIRRPGTKNEWNWVSSNVMVTNYKPEENEIEIIGINYDITELKETEAELIQARDKAEMMDRLKSAFLANMSHEIRTPLNAIVGFSDLLSDTSGFTEEEIGQFIATINKNCGLLLALINDILDLSRIESGTMEFMFANHNLPLLLKTVHDSQQLNMPPRVELLLRMPDNEKKYLVTDNVRLQQVVNNLINNAAKFTTYGSITFGYEEDEDPEYTRIFVEDTGVGISEEGIRHIFERFYKVDNFTQGAGLGLSICQTIVERLRGTIFVTSEVGRGTRFTVRIPNFCE
;
A
#
# COMPACT_ATOMS: atom_id res chain seq x y z
N THR A 1 53.93 14.28 43.91
CA THR A 1 52.55 13.77 44.11
C THR A 1 51.54 14.53 43.21
N GLU A 2 51.50 15.87 43.21
CA GLU A 2 50.54 16.64 42.38
C GLU A 2 50.68 16.42 40.87
N GLN A 3 51.90 16.30 40.31
CA GLN A 3 52.10 16.00 38.90
C GLN A 3 51.63 14.58 38.50
N ILE A 4 51.82 13.60 39.38
CA ILE A 4 51.36 12.23 39.16
C ILE A 4 49.84 12.15 39.22
N ASP A 5 49.19 12.86 40.13
CA ASP A 5 47.74 12.94 40.22
C ASP A 5 47.11 13.67 39.03
N ALA A 6 47.74 14.73 38.54
CA ALA A 6 47.30 15.43 37.33
C ALA A 6 47.41 14.53 36.10
N MET A 7 48.50 13.78 35.95
CA MET A 7 48.74 12.86 34.85
C MET A 7 47.78 11.67 34.88
N ASN A 8 47.46 11.15 36.05
CA ASN A 8 46.44 10.09 36.21
C ASN A 8 45.05 10.58 35.84
N ARG A 9 44.63 11.79 36.25
CA ARG A 9 43.35 12.39 35.86
C ARG A 9 43.22 12.60 34.35
N ILE A 10 44.31 13.04 33.68
CA ILE A 10 44.32 13.21 32.23
C ILE A 10 44.12 11.84 31.55
N ARG A 11 44.88 10.81 32.01
CA ARG A 11 44.74 9.46 31.45
C ARG A 11 43.37 8.84 31.68
N ASP A 12 42.77 9.05 32.85
CA ASP A 12 41.42 8.57 33.15
C ASP A 12 40.38 9.27 32.29
N PHE A 13 40.56 10.56 32.04
CA PHE A 13 39.70 11.33 31.12
C PHE A 13 39.86 10.86 29.68
N GLU A 14 41.08 10.61 29.21
CA GLU A 14 41.34 10.05 27.88
C GLU A 14 40.69 8.68 27.69
N ASN A 15 40.85 7.78 28.66
CA ASN A 15 40.23 6.44 28.61
C ASN A 15 38.71 6.53 28.61
N PHE A 16 38.14 7.40 29.46
CA PHE A 16 36.68 7.64 29.50
C PHE A 16 36.17 8.21 28.18
N PHE A 17 36.88 9.17 27.59
CA PHE A 17 36.52 9.77 26.31
C PHE A 17 36.57 8.75 25.17
N LEU A 18 37.60 7.91 25.11
CA LEU A 18 37.71 6.84 24.11
C LEU A 18 36.59 5.81 24.26
N MET A 19 36.26 5.43 25.50
CA MET A 19 35.16 4.51 25.77
C MET A 19 33.79 5.09 25.32
N ILE A 20 33.54 6.37 25.59
CA ILE A 20 32.32 7.04 25.11
C ILE A 20 32.32 7.13 23.59
N SER A 21 33.44 7.46 22.99
CA SER A 21 33.58 7.55 21.54
C SER A 21 33.23 6.23 20.85
N ASP A 22 33.77 5.12 21.33
CA ASP A 22 33.49 3.80 20.77
C ASP A 22 32.04 3.38 20.99
N TYR A 23 31.49 3.60 22.20
CA TYR A 23 30.11 3.22 22.53
C TYR A 23 29.07 4.06 21.78
N ALA A 24 29.25 5.38 21.78
CA ALA A 24 28.33 6.32 21.14
C ALA A 24 28.66 6.58 19.67
N LYS A 25 29.67 5.91 19.09
CA LYS A 25 30.15 6.12 17.71
C LYS A 25 30.47 7.59 17.39
N VAL A 26 31.00 8.31 18.37
CA VAL A 26 31.35 9.73 18.25
C VAL A 26 32.80 9.89 17.84
N GLY A 27 33.02 10.45 16.67
CA GLY A 27 34.32 10.82 16.18
C GLY A 27 34.71 12.24 16.61
N TYR A 28 36.03 12.46 16.87
CA TYR A 28 36.57 13.76 17.23
C TYR A 28 37.84 14.02 16.44
N ALA A 29 38.02 15.25 15.97
CA ALA A 29 39.21 15.74 15.35
C ALA A 29 39.53 17.16 15.86
N LYS A 30 40.81 17.43 16.10
CA LYS A 30 41.36 18.79 16.31
C LYS A 30 42.51 19.02 15.36
N LEU A 31 42.45 20.04 14.55
CA LEU A 31 43.51 20.34 13.57
C LEU A 31 43.57 21.84 13.22
N ASN A 32 44.74 22.21 12.70
CA ASN A 32 44.88 23.49 12.04
C ASN A 32 44.42 23.40 10.58
N LEU A 33 43.42 24.19 10.20
CA LEU A 33 42.80 24.15 8.88
C LEU A 33 43.72 24.57 7.72
N LEU A 34 44.80 25.31 8.01
CA LEU A 34 45.73 25.81 6.99
C LEU A 34 46.81 24.81 6.57
N ASN A 35 47.19 23.91 7.47
CA ASN A 35 48.27 22.94 7.23
C ASN A 35 47.90 21.50 7.60
N CYS A 36 46.65 21.24 7.98
CA CYS A 36 46.13 19.95 8.41
C CYS A 36 46.87 19.26 9.57
N LYS A 37 47.73 20.00 10.28
CA LYS A 37 48.41 19.47 11.46
C LYS A 37 47.46 19.36 12.64
N GLY A 38 47.41 18.19 13.25
CA GLY A 38 46.51 17.89 14.36
C GLY A 38 46.35 16.41 14.58
N TYR A 39 45.25 16.02 15.17
CA TYR A 39 44.92 14.63 15.38
C TYR A 39 43.40 14.38 15.27
N ALA A 40 43.06 13.17 14.90
CA ALA A 40 41.69 12.66 14.95
C ALA A 40 41.71 11.28 15.60
N ILE A 41 40.60 10.92 16.25
CA ILE A 41 40.43 9.58 16.79
C ILE A 41 39.91 8.62 15.72
N LYS A 42 40.15 7.32 15.87
CA LYS A 42 39.76 6.30 14.89
C LYS A 42 38.29 6.38 14.45
N GLN A 43 37.37 6.64 15.40
CA GLN A 43 35.97 6.74 15.11
C GLN A 43 35.64 7.91 14.18
N TRP A 44 36.43 8.98 14.17
CA TRP A 44 36.24 10.12 13.25
C TRP A 44 36.44 9.70 11.80
N TYR A 45 37.51 8.97 11.51
CA TYR A 45 37.77 8.42 10.18
C TYR A 45 36.72 7.42 9.76
N LYS A 46 36.36 6.49 10.65
CA LYS A 46 35.35 5.47 10.40
C LYS A 46 33.99 6.06 10.03
N ASN A 47 33.59 7.12 10.71
CA ASN A 47 32.32 7.81 10.40
C ASN A 47 32.37 8.49 9.02
N LEU A 48 33.55 8.87 8.52
CA LEU A 48 33.72 9.45 7.19
C LEU A 48 33.98 8.40 6.09
N GLY A 49 34.00 7.11 6.45
CA GLY A 49 34.27 6.02 5.51
C GLY A 49 35.78 5.93 5.12
N GLU A 50 36.65 6.56 5.89
CA GLU A 50 38.08 6.60 5.64
C GLU A 50 38.82 5.53 6.47
N GLU A 51 40.05 5.19 6.08
CA GLU A 51 40.92 4.27 6.82
C GLU A 51 41.41 4.91 8.13
N GLU A 52 41.55 4.11 9.20
CA GLU A 52 41.83 4.60 10.56
C GLU A 52 43.24 5.26 10.69
N ASP A 53 44.12 5.02 9.75
CA ASP A 53 45.51 5.50 9.68
C ASP A 53 45.76 6.50 8.53
N ALA A 54 44.68 6.92 7.83
CA ALA A 54 44.77 7.92 6.77
C ALA A 54 45.36 9.24 7.29
N LEU A 55 46.18 9.89 6.47
CA LEU A 55 46.72 11.21 6.83
C LEU A 55 45.63 12.28 6.80
N LEU A 56 45.66 13.18 7.78
CA LEU A 56 44.63 14.25 7.87
C LEU A 56 44.57 15.15 6.63
N ASP A 57 45.71 15.41 5.97
CA ASP A 57 45.81 16.19 4.75
C ASP A 57 45.25 15.45 3.49
N GLU A 58 45.15 14.13 3.53
CA GLU A 58 44.50 13.31 2.50
C GLU A 58 42.99 13.29 2.66
N VAL A 59 42.45 13.48 3.86
CA VAL A 59 41.03 13.42 4.20
C VAL A 59 40.44 14.84 4.23
N VAL A 60 41.07 15.74 4.99
CA VAL A 60 40.51 17.10 5.21
C VAL A 60 40.62 17.93 3.94
N GLY A 61 39.45 18.39 3.45
CA GLY A 61 39.35 19.13 2.20
C GLY A 61 39.11 18.27 0.96
N VAL A 62 39.32 16.94 1.06
CA VAL A 62 39.11 15.99 -0.04
C VAL A 62 37.76 15.29 0.12
N TYR A 63 37.50 14.63 1.25
CA TYR A 63 36.26 13.96 1.59
C TYR A 63 35.70 13.08 0.46
N THR A 64 36.53 12.10 0.04
CA THR A 64 36.27 11.25 -1.13
C THR A 64 34.96 10.50 -1.06
N HIS A 65 34.56 10.07 0.13
CA HIS A 65 33.35 9.26 0.35
C HIS A 65 32.09 10.09 0.63
N MET A 66 32.21 11.41 0.76
CA MET A 66 31.09 12.30 1.00
C MET A 66 30.28 12.53 -0.29
N HIS A 67 28.94 12.61 -0.16
CA HIS A 67 28.06 12.95 -1.28
C HIS A 67 28.47 14.31 -1.89
N PRO A 68 28.48 14.48 -3.22
CA PRO A 68 29.00 15.70 -3.88
C PRO A 68 28.39 17.01 -3.39
N GLU A 69 27.08 17.04 -3.16
CA GLU A 69 26.39 18.23 -2.65
C GLU A 69 26.80 18.57 -1.22
N ASP A 70 26.92 17.55 -0.36
CA ASP A 70 27.28 17.73 1.04
C ASP A 70 28.75 18.13 1.15
N ARG A 71 29.60 17.53 0.32
CA ARG A 71 31.01 17.91 0.19
C ARG A 71 31.19 19.38 -0.21
N LYS A 72 30.45 19.83 -1.21
CA LYS A 72 30.47 21.23 -1.64
C LYS A 72 30.12 22.17 -0.49
N ARG A 73 29.00 21.89 0.21
CA ARG A 73 28.53 22.68 1.35
C ARG A 73 29.56 22.73 2.49
N PHE A 74 30.28 21.63 2.70
CA PHE A 74 31.30 21.54 3.75
C PHE A 74 32.59 22.28 3.37
N LEU A 75 33.00 22.22 2.12
CA LEU A 75 34.14 22.99 1.60
C LEU A 75 33.86 24.49 1.59
N ASP A 76 32.66 24.91 1.19
CA ASP A 76 32.21 26.31 1.26
C ASP A 76 32.26 26.87 2.69
N PHE A 77 32.04 26.01 3.70
CA PHE A 77 32.25 26.39 5.10
C PHE A 77 33.72 26.65 5.40
N TYR A 78 34.65 25.79 4.97
CA TYR A 78 36.07 25.97 5.20
C TYR A 78 36.62 27.25 4.55
N ASP A 79 36.16 27.56 3.34
CA ASP A 79 36.51 28.80 2.68
C ASP A 79 35.99 29.99 3.47
N GLY A 80 34.76 29.94 3.97
CA GLY A 80 34.21 30.97 4.84
C GLY A 80 34.95 31.09 6.19
N VAL A 81 35.57 30.05 6.71
CA VAL A 81 36.45 30.11 7.90
C VAL A 81 37.76 30.80 7.55
N ARG A 82 38.40 30.44 6.42
CA ARG A 82 39.63 31.07 5.95
C ARG A 82 39.46 32.58 5.77
N ASP A 83 38.31 32.98 5.23
CA ASP A 83 37.93 34.39 5.04
C ASP A 83 37.49 35.12 6.33
N GLY A 84 37.44 34.42 7.48
CA GLY A 84 36.99 34.95 8.76
C GLY A 84 35.47 35.19 8.89
N LYS A 85 34.70 34.78 7.88
CA LYS A 85 33.24 34.99 7.81
C LYS A 85 32.43 33.96 8.58
N ARG A 86 32.99 32.76 8.85
CA ARG A 86 32.31 31.66 9.53
C ARG A 86 33.15 31.14 10.69
N ARG A 87 32.48 30.66 11.75
CA ARG A 87 33.13 30.14 12.96
C ARG A 87 32.58 28.78 13.40
N HIS A 88 31.46 28.38 12.83
CA HIS A 88 30.73 27.19 13.23
C HIS A 88 30.03 26.56 12.04
N PHE A 89 30.02 25.22 11.99
CA PHE A 89 29.23 24.41 11.07
C PHE A 89 28.46 23.35 11.86
N GLN A 90 27.21 23.17 11.54
CA GLN A 90 26.40 22.06 11.98
C GLN A 90 25.60 21.56 10.80
N GLY A 91 25.65 20.27 10.53
CA GLY A 91 24.92 19.68 9.41
C GLY A 91 25.01 18.17 9.35
N GLU A 92 24.07 17.62 8.64
CA GLU A 92 24.02 16.20 8.30
C GLU A 92 24.62 16.01 6.92
N MET A 93 25.36 14.92 6.75
CA MET A 93 26.11 14.59 5.54
C MET A 93 25.91 13.13 5.19
N ARG A 94 25.86 12.84 3.90
CA ARG A 94 25.78 11.49 3.36
C ARG A 94 27.19 11.00 3.05
N ILE A 95 27.58 9.90 3.68
CA ILE A 95 28.86 9.23 3.46
C ILE A 95 28.59 7.90 2.77
N ARG A 96 29.33 7.58 1.72
CA ARG A 96 29.14 6.34 0.97
C ARG A 96 29.37 5.13 1.88
N ARG A 97 28.40 4.20 1.86
CA ARG A 97 28.53 2.95 2.61
C ARG A 97 29.63 2.10 2.00
N PRO A 98 30.59 1.61 2.78
CA PRO A 98 31.68 0.77 2.28
C PRO A 98 31.17 -0.43 1.47
N GLY A 99 31.80 -0.68 0.33
CA GLY A 99 31.42 -1.79 -0.56
C GLY A 99 30.21 -1.57 -1.46
N THR A 100 29.55 -0.42 -1.38
CA THR A 100 28.39 -0.09 -2.23
C THR A 100 28.65 1.11 -3.13
N LYS A 101 27.87 1.23 -4.23
CA LYS A 101 27.99 2.38 -5.15
C LYS A 101 27.00 3.50 -4.86
N ASN A 102 25.81 3.17 -4.35
CA ASN A 102 24.68 4.11 -4.24
C ASN A 102 24.01 4.11 -2.86
N GLU A 103 24.59 3.45 -1.86
CA GLU A 103 24.05 3.47 -0.51
C GLU A 103 24.83 4.45 0.36
N TRP A 104 24.12 5.13 1.24
CA TRP A 104 24.64 6.22 2.04
C TRP A 104 24.37 5.99 3.52
N ASN A 105 25.42 6.18 4.32
CA ASN A 105 25.30 6.37 5.75
C ASN A 105 25.10 7.86 6.04
N TRP A 106 24.35 8.17 7.07
CA TRP A 106 24.15 9.54 7.51
C TRP A 106 25.05 9.86 8.69
N VAL A 107 25.79 10.95 8.57
CA VAL A 107 26.69 11.44 9.61
C VAL A 107 26.32 12.88 9.96
N SER A 108 26.07 13.12 11.26
CA SER A 108 25.94 14.47 11.77
C SER A 108 27.33 15.01 12.11
N SER A 109 27.63 16.22 11.67
CA SER A 109 28.91 16.87 11.94
C SER A 109 28.72 18.24 12.54
N ASN A 110 29.54 18.53 13.56
CA ASN A 110 29.61 19.82 14.21
C ASN A 110 31.07 20.25 14.25
N VAL A 111 31.40 21.39 13.61
CA VAL A 111 32.75 21.92 13.54
C VAL A 111 32.76 23.34 14.09
N MET A 112 33.75 23.63 14.94
CA MET A 112 33.92 24.93 15.60
C MET A 112 35.34 25.41 15.47
N VAL A 113 35.53 26.70 15.20
CA VAL A 113 36.83 27.38 15.25
C VAL A 113 37.17 27.71 16.71
N THR A 114 38.27 27.18 17.21
CA THR A 114 38.75 27.40 18.60
C THR A 114 39.83 28.48 18.70
N ASN A 115 40.64 28.64 17.65
CA ASN A 115 41.61 29.70 17.55
C ASN A 115 41.65 30.27 16.13
N TYR A 116 41.80 31.58 16.00
CA TYR A 116 41.81 32.20 14.69
C TYR A 116 42.84 33.32 14.64
N LYS A 117 44.00 32.98 14.10
CA LYS A 117 45.16 33.92 13.89
C LYS A 117 45.77 33.62 12.52
N PRO A 118 45.16 34.05 11.43
CA PRO A 118 45.60 33.72 10.09
C PRO A 118 46.99 34.32 9.78
N GLU A 119 47.35 35.45 10.38
CA GLU A 119 48.65 36.10 10.28
C GLU A 119 49.79 35.28 10.90
N GLU A 120 49.50 34.42 11.90
CA GLU A 120 50.41 33.47 12.51
C GLU A 120 50.33 32.06 11.84
N ASN A 121 49.59 31.94 10.72
CA ASN A 121 49.31 30.68 10.04
C ASN A 121 48.60 29.65 10.93
N GLU A 122 47.72 30.17 11.81
CA GLU A 122 47.00 29.36 12.81
C GLU A 122 45.47 29.58 12.75
N ILE A 123 44.76 28.58 12.27
CA ILE A 123 43.31 28.49 12.36
C ILE A 123 42.96 27.10 12.91
N GLU A 124 42.77 27.03 14.21
CA GLU A 124 42.42 25.75 14.85
C GLU A 124 40.92 25.51 14.80
N ILE A 125 40.55 24.29 14.41
CA ILE A 125 39.18 23.81 14.44
C ILE A 125 39.07 22.52 15.26
N ILE A 126 37.91 22.35 15.89
CA ILE A 126 37.47 21.10 16.49
C ILE A 126 36.26 20.61 15.71
N GLY A 127 36.29 19.35 15.30
CA GLY A 127 35.16 18.68 14.64
C GLY A 127 34.70 17.47 15.44
N ILE A 128 33.41 17.37 15.62
CA ILE A 128 32.73 16.16 16.15
C ILE A 128 31.83 15.63 15.06
N ASN A 129 31.90 14.33 14.81
CA ASN A 129 30.97 13.65 13.92
C ASN A 129 30.41 12.39 14.59
N TYR A 130 29.20 12.00 14.24
CA TYR A 130 28.58 10.76 14.72
C TYR A 130 27.61 10.20 13.69
N ASP A 131 27.53 8.87 13.64
CA ASP A 131 26.66 8.13 12.74
C ASP A 131 25.21 8.26 13.23
N ILE A 132 24.33 8.73 12.35
CA ILE A 132 22.89 8.87 12.57
C ILE A 132 22.07 8.01 11.59
N THR A 133 22.70 7.03 10.96
CA THR A 133 22.05 6.19 9.94
C THR A 133 20.86 5.45 10.51
N GLU A 134 21.03 4.76 11.65
CA GLU A 134 19.94 4.05 12.34
C GLU A 134 18.79 4.99 12.73
N LEU A 135 19.13 6.20 13.17
CA LEU A 135 18.12 7.22 13.49
C LEU A 135 17.31 7.63 12.25
N LYS A 136 18.00 7.85 11.11
CA LYS A 136 17.34 8.22 9.85
C LYS A 136 16.50 7.09 9.25
N GLU A 137 16.98 5.85 9.34
CA GLU A 137 16.24 4.66 8.92
C GLU A 137 14.97 4.51 9.76
N THR A 138 15.08 4.61 11.09
CA THR A 138 13.91 4.56 12.01
C THR A 138 12.92 5.71 11.77
N GLU A 139 13.41 6.92 11.53
CA GLU A 139 12.58 8.09 11.20
C GLU A 139 11.80 7.85 9.89
N ALA A 140 12.46 7.32 8.87
CA ALA A 140 11.82 7.00 7.59
C ALA A 140 10.76 5.90 7.72
N GLU A 141 11.04 4.83 8.48
CA GLU A 141 10.08 3.77 8.78
C GLU A 141 8.85 4.31 9.54
N LEU A 142 9.08 5.17 10.53
CA LEU A 142 8.00 5.79 11.31
C LEU A 142 7.11 6.68 10.44
N ILE A 143 7.70 7.49 9.55
CA ILE A 143 6.96 8.32 8.60
C ILE A 143 6.11 7.43 7.68
N GLN A 144 6.68 6.38 7.12
CA GLN A 144 5.96 5.44 6.25
C GLN A 144 4.80 4.74 6.99
N ALA A 145 5.04 4.29 8.22
CA ALA A 145 4.01 3.67 9.04
C ALA A 145 2.87 4.65 9.37
N ARG A 146 3.21 5.90 9.72
CA ARG A 146 2.25 6.98 9.97
C ARG A 146 1.40 7.25 8.73
N ASP A 147 2.04 7.47 7.58
CA ASP A 147 1.34 7.82 6.34
C ASP A 147 0.39 6.69 5.90
N LYS A 148 0.82 5.43 6.09
CA LYS A 148 -0.05 4.25 5.88
C LYS A 148 -1.23 4.25 6.84
N ALA A 149 -1.01 4.54 8.13
CA ALA A 149 -2.09 4.57 9.12
C ALA A 149 -3.09 5.71 8.83
N GLU A 150 -2.62 6.91 8.48
CA GLU A 150 -3.47 8.04 8.09
C GLU A 150 -4.30 7.74 6.83
N MET A 151 -3.69 7.07 5.83
CA MET A 151 -4.40 6.63 4.63
C MET A 151 -5.52 5.65 4.97
N MET A 152 -5.24 4.66 5.83
CA MET A 152 -6.24 3.67 6.28
C MET A 152 -7.38 4.33 7.06
N ASP A 153 -7.10 5.32 7.91
CA ASP A 153 -8.14 6.05 8.64
C ASP A 153 -9.04 6.87 7.72
N ARG A 154 -8.46 7.54 6.72
CA ARG A 154 -9.23 8.26 5.69
C ARG A 154 -10.12 7.30 4.88
N LEU A 155 -9.60 6.15 4.47
CA LEU A 155 -10.37 5.13 3.76
C LEU A 155 -11.52 4.61 4.63
N LYS A 156 -11.26 4.34 5.91
CA LYS A 156 -12.29 3.91 6.87
C LYS A 156 -13.39 4.98 7.05
N SER A 157 -13.01 6.24 7.16
CA SER A 157 -13.97 7.35 7.30
C SER A 157 -14.83 7.54 6.04
N ALA A 158 -14.21 7.49 4.85
CA ALA A 158 -14.92 7.53 3.59
C ALA A 158 -15.86 6.31 3.44
N PHE A 159 -15.44 5.13 3.89
CA PHE A 159 -16.28 3.93 3.93
C PHE A 159 -17.54 4.15 4.75
N LEU A 160 -17.43 4.60 6.00
CA LEU A 160 -18.58 4.82 6.88
C LEU A 160 -19.54 5.86 6.31
N ALA A 161 -19.01 6.92 5.69
CA ALA A 161 -19.83 7.94 5.04
C ALA A 161 -20.60 7.37 3.84
N ASN A 162 -19.93 6.62 2.96
CA ASN A 162 -20.55 5.99 1.80
C ASN A 162 -21.57 4.93 2.21
N MET A 163 -21.26 4.10 3.21
CA MET A 163 -22.21 3.10 3.75
C MET A 163 -23.47 3.75 4.30
N SER A 164 -23.31 4.85 5.06
CA SER A 164 -24.46 5.61 5.58
C SER A 164 -25.36 6.11 4.45
N HIS A 165 -24.79 6.55 3.34
CA HIS A 165 -25.55 7.00 2.18
C HIS A 165 -26.24 5.84 1.45
N GLU A 166 -25.51 4.74 1.18
CA GLU A 166 -26.03 3.56 0.49
C GLU A 166 -27.11 2.81 1.31
N ILE A 167 -27.09 2.90 2.64
CA ILE A 167 -28.17 2.40 3.52
C ILE A 167 -29.37 3.34 3.51
N ARG A 168 -29.13 4.67 3.58
CA ARG A 168 -30.22 5.66 3.70
C ARG A 168 -31.12 5.68 2.49
N THR A 169 -30.58 5.55 1.28
CA THR A 169 -31.35 5.62 0.04
C THR A 169 -32.45 4.54 -0.06
N PRO A 170 -32.14 3.23 0.05
CA PRO A 170 -33.18 2.20 0.04
C PRO A 170 -34.10 2.27 1.27
N LEU A 171 -33.55 2.64 2.45
CA LEU A 171 -34.36 2.78 3.66
C LEU A 171 -35.45 3.87 3.50
N ASN A 172 -35.06 5.04 2.97
CA ASN A 172 -36.02 6.12 2.72
C ASN A 172 -37.10 5.72 1.70
N ALA A 173 -36.72 4.93 0.68
CA ALA A 173 -37.69 4.40 -0.27
C ALA A 173 -38.68 3.42 0.39
N ILE A 174 -38.17 2.50 1.25
CA ILE A 174 -39.02 1.57 2.02
C ILE A 174 -39.98 2.34 2.89
N VAL A 175 -39.50 3.30 3.69
CA VAL A 175 -40.33 4.12 4.60
C VAL A 175 -41.36 4.92 3.80
N GLY A 176 -40.93 5.65 2.75
CA GLY A 176 -41.83 6.49 1.97
C GLY A 176 -42.95 5.72 1.27
N PHE A 177 -42.68 4.56 0.65
CA PHE A 177 -43.70 3.73 0.05
C PHE A 177 -44.55 3.00 1.10
N SER A 178 -44.02 2.66 2.27
CA SER A 178 -44.81 2.11 3.39
C SER A 178 -45.77 3.15 3.95
N ASP A 179 -45.39 4.42 4.04
CA ASP A 179 -46.25 5.51 4.48
C ASP A 179 -47.42 5.71 3.48
N LEU A 180 -47.13 5.63 2.17
CA LEU A 180 -48.19 5.68 1.15
C LEU A 180 -49.17 4.51 1.24
N LEU A 181 -48.69 3.32 1.61
CA LEU A 181 -49.55 2.14 1.84
C LEU A 181 -50.38 2.21 3.12
N SER A 182 -50.08 3.14 4.04
CA SER A 182 -50.88 3.34 5.26
C SER A 182 -52.27 3.94 4.99
N ASP A 183 -52.41 4.67 3.88
CA ASP A 183 -53.72 5.15 3.36
C ASP A 183 -53.82 4.85 1.86
N THR A 184 -54.48 3.78 1.52
CA THR A 184 -54.65 3.32 0.12
C THR A 184 -55.88 3.91 -0.58
N SER A 185 -56.64 4.79 0.06
CA SER A 185 -57.94 5.29 -0.44
C SER A 185 -57.85 6.09 -1.76
N GLY A 186 -56.64 6.48 -2.18
CA GLY A 186 -56.41 7.24 -3.42
C GLY A 186 -55.64 6.49 -4.52
N PHE A 187 -55.33 5.20 -4.32
CA PHE A 187 -54.47 4.45 -5.24
C PHE A 187 -55.23 3.26 -5.89
N THR A 188 -54.82 2.93 -7.10
CA THR A 188 -55.29 1.73 -7.80
C THR A 188 -54.57 0.47 -7.30
N GLU A 189 -55.14 -0.72 -7.50
CA GLU A 189 -54.48 -1.99 -7.17
C GLU A 189 -53.13 -2.16 -7.87
N GLU A 190 -52.99 -1.63 -9.08
CA GLU A 190 -51.75 -1.67 -9.84
C GLU A 190 -50.66 -0.80 -9.19
N GLU A 191 -51.00 0.42 -8.76
CA GLU A 191 -50.10 1.32 -8.04
C GLU A 191 -49.65 0.73 -6.69
N ILE A 192 -50.58 0.14 -5.94
CA ILE A 192 -50.28 -0.58 -4.69
C ILE A 192 -49.31 -1.74 -4.96
N GLY A 193 -49.53 -2.50 -6.01
CA GLY A 193 -48.64 -3.56 -6.46
C GLY A 193 -47.22 -3.04 -6.77
N GLN A 194 -47.13 -1.88 -7.44
CA GLN A 194 -45.83 -1.23 -7.75
C GLN A 194 -45.10 -0.74 -6.48
N PHE A 195 -45.83 -0.20 -5.48
CA PHE A 195 -45.27 0.21 -4.21
C PHE A 195 -44.68 -0.98 -3.45
N ILE A 196 -45.43 -2.10 -3.36
CA ILE A 196 -44.97 -3.34 -2.73
C ILE A 196 -43.73 -3.89 -3.45
N ALA A 197 -43.73 -3.92 -4.78
CA ALA A 197 -42.61 -4.36 -5.57
C ALA A 197 -41.35 -3.48 -5.32
N THR A 198 -41.53 -2.16 -5.19
CA THR A 198 -40.47 -1.21 -4.89
C THR A 198 -39.93 -1.41 -3.48
N ILE A 199 -40.77 -1.63 -2.48
CA ILE A 199 -40.35 -1.96 -1.11
C ILE A 199 -39.49 -3.24 -1.12
N ASN A 200 -40.02 -4.33 -1.71
CA ASN A 200 -39.34 -5.61 -1.76
C ASN A 200 -37.97 -5.51 -2.46
N LYS A 201 -37.88 -4.77 -3.57
CA LYS A 201 -36.64 -4.50 -4.27
C LYS A 201 -35.61 -3.80 -3.36
N ASN A 202 -36.03 -2.75 -2.64
CA ASN A 202 -35.14 -2.00 -1.76
C ASN A 202 -34.77 -2.80 -0.51
N CYS A 203 -35.61 -3.66 0.03
CA CYS A 203 -35.24 -4.63 1.07
C CYS A 203 -34.17 -5.59 0.60
N GLY A 204 -34.27 -6.12 -0.61
CA GLY A 204 -33.25 -6.98 -1.22
C GLY A 204 -31.89 -6.28 -1.38
N LEU A 205 -31.89 -5.02 -1.82
CA LEU A 205 -30.67 -4.21 -1.93
C LEU A 205 -30.02 -3.98 -0.57
N LEU A 206 -30.82 -3.67 0.46
CA LEU A 206 -30.32 -3.45 1.81
C LEU A 206 -29.70 -4.72 2.41
N LEU A 207 -30.36 -5.87 2.24
CA LEU A 207 -29.84 -7.16 2.69
C LEU A 207 -28.53 -7.53 1.99
N ALA A 208 -28.44 -7.30 0.68
CA ALA A 208 -27.19 -7.52 -0.07
C ALA A 208 -26.04 -6.64 0.46
N LEU A 209 -26.30 -5.36 0.71
CA LEU A 209 -25.33 -4.43 1.28
C LEU A 209 -24.86 -4.86 2.68
N ILE A 210 -25.77 -5.30 3.54
CA ILE A 210 -25.44 -5.79 4.89
C ILE A 210 -24.55 -7.04 4.78
N ASN A 211 -24.86 -7.96 3.89
CA ASN A 211 -24.05 -9.16 3.67
C ASN A 211 -22.64 -8.81 3.16
N ASP A 212 -22.52 -7.85 2.24
CA ASP A 212 -21.21 -7.36 1.75
C ASP A 212 -20.38 -6.78 2.90
N ILE A 213 -20.99 -5.99 3.80
CA ILE A 213 -20.32 -5.43 4.98
C ILE A 213 -19.87 -6.53 5.94
N LEU A 214 -20.70 -7.52 6.20
CA LEU A 214 -20.38 -8.66 7.06
C LEU A 214 -19.26 -9.51 6.48
N ASP A 215 -19.29 -9.77 5.17
CA ASP A 215 -18.23 -10.49 4.49
C ASP A 215 -16.91 -9.72 4.54
N LEU A 216 -16.93 -8.41 4.28
CA LEU A 216 -15.75 -7.56 4.43
C LEU A 216 -15.18 -7.61 5.86
N SER A 217 -16.04 -7.51 6.88
CA SER A 217 -15.64 -7.60 8.30
C SER A 217 -14.99 -8.95 8.62
N ARG A 218 -15.52 -10.06 8.10
CA ARG A 218 -14.95 -11.40 8.27
C ARG A 218 -13.61 -11.56 7.54
N ILE A 219 -13.48 -10.94 6.38
CA ILE A 219 -12.22 -10.90 5.62
C ILE A 219 -11.15 -10.14 6.40
N GLU A 220 -11.47 -8.95 6.91
CA GLU A 220 -10.51 -8.10 7.65
C GLU A 220 -10.06 -8.71 8.98
N SER A 221 -10.99 -9.36 9.69
CA SER A 221 -10.67 -10.06 10.94
C SER A 221 -9.99 -11.43 10.72
N GLY A 222 -9.88 -11.90 9.48
CA GLY A 222 -9.34 -13.23 9.16
C GLY A 222 -10.24 -14.39 9.62
N THR A 223 -11.50 -14.10 9.98
CA THR A 223 -12.46 -15.09 10.50
C THR A 223 -13.36 -15.70 9.42
N MET A 224 -13.13 -15.36 8.15
CA MET A 224 -13.87 -15.99 7.06
C MET A 224 -13.42 -17.42 6.86
N GLU A 225 -14.31 -18.37 7.17
CA GLU A 225 -14.07 -19.80 7.01
C GLU A 225 -14.38 -20.25 5.59
N PHE A 226 -13.62 -21.24 5.10
CA PHE A 226 -13.81 -21.87 3.79
C PHE A 226 -13.97 -23.38 3.98
N MET A 227 -14.98 -23.95 3.34
CA MET A 227 -15.29 -25.38 3.39
C MET A 227 -14.98 -26.02 2.03
N PHE A 228 -13.77 -26.54 1.89
CA PHE A 228 -13.36 -27.21 0.67
C PHE A 228 -13.96 -28.63 0.57
N ALA A 229 -14.66 -28.90 -0.52
CA ALA A 229 -15.18 -30.21 -0.86
C ALA A 229 -15.19 -30.40 -2.38
N ASN A 230 -15.34 -31.66 -2.82
CA ASN A 230 -15.38 -31.97 -4.24
C ASN A 230 -16.76 -31.70 -4.81
N HIS A 231 -16.86 -30.72 -5.72
CA HIS A 231 -18.11 -30.26 -6.30
C HIS A 231 -18.15 -30.42 -7.82
N ASN A 232 -19.30 -30.73 -8.36
CA ASN A 232 -19.57 -30.77 -9.80
C ASN A 232 -19.78 -29.34 -10.32
N LEU A 233 -18.79 -28.80 -11.07
CA LEU A 233 -18.83 -27.45 -11.58
C LEU A 233 -19.99 -27.21 -12.58
N PRO A 234 -20.24 -28.06 -13.59
CA PRO A 234 -21.42 -27.95 -14.46
C PRO A 234 -22.74 -27.82 -13.70
N LEU A 235 -22.95 -28.59 -12.65
CA LEU A 235 -24.17 -28.54 -11.85
C LEU A 235 -24.29 -27.21 -11.09
N LEU A 236 -23.16 -26.73 -10.50
CA LEU A 236 -23.13 -25.43 -9.84
C LEU A 236 -23.54 -24.31 -10.82
N LEU A 237 -22.91 -24.27 -12.01
CA LEU A 237 -23.18 -23.22 -12.99
C LEU A 237 -24.61 -23.31 -13.56
N LYS A 238 -25.19 -24.50 -13.74
CA LYS A 238 -26.60 -24.67 -14.09
C LYS A 238 -27.52 -24.10 -13.01
N THR A 239 -27.23 -24.36 -11.73
CA THR A 239 -28.02 -23.81 -10.60
C THR A 239 -27.95 -22.29 -10.58
N VAL A 240 -26.77 -21.69 -10.84
CA VAL A 240 -26.59 -20.24 -10.97
C VAL A 240 -27.40 -19.71 -12.15
N HIS A 241 -27.34 -20.35 -13.32
CA HIS A 241 -28.09 -19.96 -14.50
C HIS A 241 -29.59 -19.87 -14.21
N ASP A 242 -30.17 -20.95 -13.66
CA ASP A 242 -31.60 -21.03 -13.41
C ASP A 242 -32.07 -19.95 -12.40
N SER A 243 -31.25 -19.65 -11.40
CA SER A 243 -31.58 -18.61 -10.42
C SER A 243 -31.43 -17.19 -10.97
N GLN A 244 -30.44 -16.95 -11.82
CA GLN A 244 -30.14 -15.62 -12.34
C GLN A 244 -30.99 -15.24 -13.58
N GLN A 245 -31.42 -16.21 -14.35
CA GLN A 245 -32.25 -15.97 -15.53
C GLN A 245 -33.55 -15.18 -15.22
N LEU A 246 -34.12 -15.41 -14.03
CA LEU A 246 -35.33 -14.70 -13.57
C LEU A 246 -35.06 -13.22 -13.22
N ASN A 247 -33.81 -12.86 -12.97
CA ASN A 247 -33.39 -11.52 -12.54
C ASN A 247 -32.80 -10.67 -13.66
N MET A 248 -32.73 -11.21 -14.89
CA MET A 248 -32.12 -10.48 -16.02
C MET A 248 -32.98 -9.31 -16.50
N PRO A 249 -32.36 -8.21 -16.95
CA PRO A 249 -33.08 -7.12 -17.61
C PRO A 249 -33.82 -7.62 -18.85
N PRO A 250 -35.01 -7.06 -19.20
CA PRO A 250 -35.86 -7.59 -20.25
C PRO A 250 -35.26 -7.72 -21.65
N ARG A 251 -34.11 -7.07 -21.91
CA ARG A 251 -33.43 -7.05 -23.22
C ARG A 251 -32.04 -7.65 -23.15
N VAL A 252 -31.75 -8.42 -22.11
CA VAL A 252 -30.46 -9.06 -21.88
C VAL A 252 -30.65 -10.56 -21.78
N GLU A 253 -30.00 -11.30 -22.65
CA GLU A 253 -30.03 -12.76 -22.66
C GLU A 253 -28.88 -13.29 -21.77
N LEU A 254 -29.22 -14.26 -20.91
CA LEU A 254 -28.22 -14.97 -20.10
C LEU A 254 -27.90 -16.31 -20.75
N LEU A 255 -26.64 -16.49 -21.13
CA LEU A 255 -26.17 -17.68 -21.85
C LEU A 255 -25.15 -18.46 -20.99
N LEU A 256 -25.36 -19.76 -20.87
CA LEU A 256 -24.44 -20.67 -20.21
C LEU A 256 -23.61 -21.43 -21.25
N ARG A 257 -22.30 -21.25 -21.24
CA ARG A 257 -21.34 -21.91 -22.16
C ARG A 257 -20.40 -22.83 -21.40
N MET A 258 -20.43 -24.11 -21.69
CA MET A 258 -19.58 -25.12 -21.08
C MET A 258 -19.06 -26.10 -22.14
N PRO A 259 -17.90 -26.71 -21.97
CA PRO A 259 -17.48 -27.86 -22.77
C PRO A 259 -18.48 -29.02 -22.65
N ASP A 260 -18.53 -29.91 -23.64
CA ASP A 260 -19.45 -31.07 -23.65
C ASP A 260 -19.17 -32.10 -22.53
N ASN A 261 -18.23 -31.82 -21.65
CA ASN A 261 -17.86 -32.66 -20.52
C ASN A 261 -18.69 -32.33 -19.27
N GLU A 262 -19.77 -33.08 -19.03
CA GLU A 262 -20.63 -32.89 -17.85
C GLU A 262 -19.99 -33.29 -16.50
N LYS A 263 -18.77 -33.84 -16.50
CA LYS A 263 -18.09 -34.38 -15.32
C LYS A 263 -16.83 -33.62 -14.94
N LYS A 264 -16.91 -32.30 -14.85
CA LYS A 264 -15.83 -31.51 -14.30
C LYS A 264 -16.03 -31.32 -12.79
N TYR A 265 -15.09 -31.78 -12.01
CA TYR A 265 -15.08 -31.66 -10.54
C TYR A 265 -13.98 -30.74 -10.09
N LEU A 266 -14.27 -29.93 -9.08
CA LEU A 266 -13.31 -29.02 -8.43
C LEU A 266 -13.36 -29.23 -6.92
N VAL A 267 -12.19 -29.22 -6.27
CA VAL A 267 -12.11 -29.13 -4.80
C VAL A 267 -12.13 -27.66 -4.42
N THR A 268 -13.30 -27.16 -4.03
CA THR A 268 -13.54 -25.75 -3.78
C THR A 268 -14.59 -25.54 -2.72
N ASP A 269 -14.78 -24.32 -2.25
CA ASP A 269 -15.97 -23.94 -1.49
C ASP A 269 -17.09 -23.52 -2.46
N ASN A 270 -18.11 -24.35 -2.57
CA ASN A 270 -19.22 -24.15 -3.49
C ASN A 270 -19.98 -22.85 -3.23
N VAL A 271 -20.23 -22.50 -1.97
CA VAL A 271 -20.98 -21.30 -1.59
C VAL A 271 -20.20 -20.04 -1.96
N ARG A 272 -18.91 -20.03 -1.69
CA ARG A 272 -18.03 -18.90 -2.01
C ARG A 272 -17.79 -18.75 -3.50
N LEU A 273 -17.59 -19.83 -4.21
CA LEU A 273 -17.49 -19.82 -5.67
C LEU A 273 -18.78 -19.31 -6.34
N GLN A 274 -19.92 -19.79 -5.88
CA GLN A 274 -21.23 -19.33 -6.35
C GLN A 274 -21.44 -17.84 -6.06
N GLN A 275 -20.99 -17.34 -4.89
CA GLN A 275 -21.03 -15.93 -4.55
C GLN A 275 -20.20 -15.08 -5.54
N VAL A 276 -18.99 -15.53 -5.91
CA VAL A 276 -18.16 -14.85 -6.93
C VAL A 276 -18.88 -14.78 -8.27
N VAL A 277 -19.37 -15.92 -8.77
CA VAL A 277 -20.06 -15.99 -10.07
C VAL A 277 -21.32 -15.10 -10.08
N ASN A 278 -22.14 -15.16 -9.03
CA ASN A 278 -23.32 -14.32 -8.90
C ASN A 278 -22.98 -12.83 -8.89
N ASN A 279 -21.92 -12.44 -8.17
CA ASN A 279 -21.48 -11.05 -8.13
C ASN A 279 -21.04 -10.54 -9.51
N LEU A 280 -20.28 -11.34 -10.25
CA LEU A 280 -19.84 -10.99 -11.59
C LEU A 280 -21.03 -10.90 -12.56
N ILE A 281 -22.00 -11.82 -12.50
CA ILE A 281 -23.23 -11.77 -13.32
C ILE A 281 -24.07 -10.56 -12.97
N ASN A 282 -24.26 -10.23 -11.69
CA ASN A 282 -25.01 -9.05 -11.26
C ASN A 282 -24.34 -7.76 -11.73
N ASN A 283 -23.01 -7.68 -11.70
CA ASN A 283 -22.28 -6.56 -12.28
C ASN A 283 -22.49 -6.47 -13.79
N ALA A 284 -22.40 -7.57 -14.52
CA ALA A 284 -22.66 -7.62 -15.95
C ALA A 284 -24.10 -7.16 -16.28
N ALA A 285 -25.11 -7.63 -15.55
CA ALA A 285 -26.51 -7.25 -15.73
C ALA A 285 -26.77 -5.75 -15.46
N LYS A 286 -26.02 -5.18 -14.52
CA LYS A 286 -26.10 -3.76 -14.17
C LYS A 286 -25.58 -2.84 -15.29
N PHE A 287 -24.53 -3.26 -16.01
CA PHE A 287 -23.86 -2.47 -17.02
C PHE A 287 -24.21 -2.86 -18.46
N THR A 288 -25.11 -3.84 -18.64
CA THR A 288 -25.62 -4.26 -19.95
C THR A 288 -27.10 -3.89 -20.07
N THR A 289 -27.43 -2.93 -20.94
CA THR A 289 -28.79 -2.47 -21.16
C THR A 289 -29.53 -3.30 -22.21
N TYR A 290 -28.79 -3.84 -23.16
CA TYR A 290 -29.25 -4.75 -24.22
C TYR A 290 -28.07 -5.65 -24.67
N GLY A 291 -28.38 -6.84 -25.15
CA GLY A 291 -27.40 -7.80 -25.66
C GLY A 291 -27.38 -9.07 -24.83
N SER A 292 -26.21 -9.56 -24.47
CA SER A 292 -26.07 -10.84 -23.76
C SER A 292 -25.02 -10.82 -22.69
N ILE A 293 -25.23 -11.68 -21.71
CA ILE A 293 -24.23 -12.05 -20.69
C ILE A 293 -23.97 -13.53 -20.87
N THR A 294 -22.74 -13.88 -21.20
CA THR A 294 -22.31 -15.26 -21.36
C THR A 294 -21.40 -15.65 -20.21
N PHE A 295 -21.72 -16.72 -19.50
CA PHE A 295 -20.83 -17.22 -18.46
C PHE A 295 -20.67 -18.73 -18.57
N GLY A 296 -19.65 -19.27 -17.91
CA GLY A 296 -19.36 -20.68 -18.01
C GLY A 296 -17.95 -21.00 -17.53
N TYR A 297 -17.44 -22.13 -18.02
CA TYR A 297 -16.05 -22.47 -17.80
C TYR A 297 -15.38 -22.97 -19.10
N GLU A 298 -14.07 -22.85 -19.12
CA GLU A 298 -13.20 -23.37 -20.19
C GLU A 298 -11.98 -24.04 -19.55
N GLU A 299 -11.33 -24.94 -20.27
CA GLU A 299 -10.10 -25.54 -19.82
C GLU A 299 -8.97 -24.53 -19.84
N ASP A 300 -8.09 -24.60 -18.85
CA ASP A 300 -6.88 -23.77 -18.81
C ASP A 300 -5.78 -24.46 -19.64
N GLU A 301 -4.75 -23.70 -20.06
CA GLU A 301 -3.55 -24.24 -20.68
C GLU A 301 -2.81 -25.21 -19.74
N ASP A 302 -2.90 -24.94 -18.42
CA ASP A 302 -2.43 -25.80 -17.36
C ASP A 302 -3.57 -26.71 -16.89
N PRO A 303 -3.50 -28.04 -17.08
CA PRO A 303 -4.56 -28.96 -16.73
C PRO A 303 -4.87 -29.02 -15.22
N GLU A 304 -4.04 -28.45 -14.35
CA GLU A 304 -4.28 -28.34 -12.91
C GLU A 304 -5.27 -27.21 -12.57
N TYR A 305 -5.61 -26.35 -13.54
CA TYR A 305 -6.49 -25.21 -13.34
C TYR A 305 -7.75 -25.30 -14.22
N THR A 306 -8.75 -24.49 -13.85
CA THR A 306 -9.97 -24.28 -14.64
C THR A 306 -10.24 -22.77 -14.69
N ARG A 307 -10.64 -22.27 -15.86
CA ARG A 307 -11.06 -20.90 -16.05
C ARG A 307 -12.58 -20.80 -16.05
N ILE A 308 -13.14 -20.08 -15.09
CA ILE A 308 -14.55 -19.69 -15.06
C ILE A 308 -14.63 -18.25 -15.54
N PHE A 309 -15.55 -17.94 -16.43
CA PHE A 309 -15.67 -16.61 -17.01
C PHE A 309 -17.09 -16.08 -16.97
N VAL A 310 -17.21 -14.75 -16.92
CA VAL A 310 -18.43 -13.98 -17.15
C VAL A 310 -18.09 -12.87 -18.13
N GLU A 311 -18.79 -12.85 -19.26
CA GLU A 311 -18.57 -11.94 -20.38
C GLU A 311 -19.87 -11.23 -20.71
N ASP A 312 -19.85 -9.90 -20.78
CA ASP A 312 -20.98 -9.07 -21.13
C ASP A 312 -20.72 -8.23 -22.38
N THR A 313 -21.80 -7.81 -23.03
CA THR A 313 -21.77 -6.90 -24.18
C THR A 313 -22.15 -5.47 -23.79
N GLY A 314 -21.85 -5.07 -22.57
CA GLY A 314 -22.21 -3.78 -21.99
C GLY A 314 -21.30 -2.63 -22.39
N VAL A 315 -21.29 -1.60 -21.56
CA VAL A 315 -20.56 -0.34 -21.83
C VAL A 315 -19.04 -0.47 -21.80
N GLY A 316 -18.50 -1.55 -21.22
CA GLY A 316 -17.08 -1.75 -21.04
C GLY A 316 -16.45 -0.84 -19.99
N ILE A 317 -15.16 -1.02 -19.75
CA ILE A 317 -14.37 -0.33 -18.73
C ILE A 317 -13.13 0.29 -19.38
N SER A 318 -12.80 1.52 -19.05
CA SER A 318 -11.58 2.20 -19.53
C SER A 318 -10.31 1.56 -18.96
N GLU A 319 -9.17 1.72 -19.62
CA GLU A 319 -7.87 1.24 -19.12
C GLU A 319 -7.53 1.79 -17.72
N GLU A 320 -7.89 3.03 -17.46
CA GLU A 320 -7.72 3.63 -16.13
C GLU A 320 -8.64 2.96 -15.10
N GLY A 321 -9.91 2.71 -15.45
CA GLY A 321 -10.86 2.01 -14.60
C GLY A 321 -10.39 0.59 -14.26
N ILE A 322 -9.86 -0.16 -15.23
CA ILE A 322 -9.36 -1.52 -15.05
C ILE A 322 -8.30 -1.61 -13.94
N ARG A 323 -7.47 -0.59 -13.77
CA ARG A 323 -6.41 -0.57 -12.75
C ARG A 323 -6.96 -0.49 -11.32
N HIS A 324 -8.19 0.03 -11.15
CA HIS A 324 -8.77 0.36 -9.85
C HIS A 324 -10.02 -0.44 -9.50
N ILE A 325 -10.63 -1.21 -10.44
CA ILE A 325 -11.93 -1.87 -10.21
C ILE A 325 -11.94 -2.89 -9.07
N PHE A 326 -10.79 -3.40 -8.65
CA PHE A 326 -10.66 -4.30 -7.50
C PHE A 326 -10.37 -3.54 -6.20
N GLU A 327 -10.13 -2.23 -6.27
CA GLU A 327 -9.97 -1.42 -5.07
C GLU A 327 -11.33 -1.30 -4.35
N ARG A 328 -11.27 -1.30 -3.03
CA ARG A 328 -12.46 -1.16 -2.20
C ARG A 328 -13.09 0.21 -2.43
N PHE A 329 -14.42 0.25 -2.57
CA PHE A 329 -15.22 1.47 -2.76
C PHE A 329 -15.01 2.20 -4.08
N TYR A 330 -14.22 1.64 -4.98
CA TYR A 330 -14.03 2.21 -6.29
C TYR A 330 -15.31 2.02 -7.14
N LYS A 331 -15.74 3.08 -7.80
CA LYS A 331 -16.82 3.10 -8.77
C LYS A 331 -16.35 3.85 -10.00
N VAL A 332 -16.56 3.30 -11.17
CA VAL A 332 -16.26 3.97 -12.45
C VAL A 332 -17.17 5.19 -12.63
N ASP A 333 -18.40 5.13 -12.09
CA ASP A 333 -19.37 6.22 -12.11
C ASP A 333 -20.06 6.31 -10.73
N ASN A 334 -20.04 7.50 -10.14
CA ASN A 334 -20.65 7.79 -8.84
C ASN A 334 -22.18 7.72 -8.83
N PHE A 335 -22.82 7.78 -10.00
CA PHE A 335 -24.28 7.66 -10.13
C PHE A 335 -24.76 6.21 -10.13
N THR A 336 -23.86 5.25 -10.26
CA THR A 336 -24.22 3.84 -10.33
C THR A 336 -24.43 3.25 -8.93
N GLN A 337 -25.60 2.65 -8.70
CA GLN A 337 -26.02 2.06 -7.42
C GLN A 337 -25.11 0.89 -6.99
N GLY A 338 -24.70 0.87 -5.71
CA GLY A 338 -23.89 -0.21 -5.09
C GLY A 338 -22.68 0.32 -4.32
N ALA A 339 -22.22 -0.43 -3.32
CA ALA A 339 -21.17 -0.01 -2.37
C ALA A 339 -19.74 0.00 -2.93
N GLY A 340 -19.50 -0.55 -4.12
CA GLY A 340 -18.13 -0.71 -4.65
C GLY A 340 -17.31 -1.78 -3.91
N LEU A 341 -17.96 -2.73 -3.24
CA LEU A 341 -17.34 -3.79 -2.47
C LEU A 341 -17.28 -5.13 -3.23
N GLY A 342 -18.22 -5.38 -4.13
CA GLY A 342 -18.40 -6.70 -4.72
C GLY A 342 -17.17 -7.26 -5.40
N LEU A 343 -16.47 -6.49 -6.24
CA LEU A 343 -15.27 -6.97 -6.95
C LEU A 343 -14.08 -7.18 -6.00
N SER A 344 -13.91 -6.36 -4.99
CA SER A 344 -12.85 -6.55 -3.98
C SER A 344 -13.12 -7.79 -3.11
N ILE A 345 -14.38 -8.09 -2.80
CA ILE A 345 -14.79 -9.33 -2.13
C ILE A 345 -14.52 -10.53 -3.04
N CYS A 346 -14.88 -10.44 -4.33
CA CYS A 346 -14.57 -11.48 -5.31
C CYS A 346 -13.09 -11.79 -5.38
N GLN A 347 -12.23 -10.77 -5.48
CA GLN A 347 -10.79 -10.94 -5.51
C GLN A 347 -10.30 -11.68 -4.25
N THR A 348 -10.73 -11.25 -3.07
CA THR A 348 -10.30 -11.89 -1.82
C THR A 348 -10.80 -13.34 -1.71
N ILE A 349 -12.04 -13.62 -2.12
CA ILE A 349 -12.55 -15.00 -2.14
C ILE A 349 -11.71 -15.86 -3.09
N VAL A 350 -11.45 -15.37 -4.30
CA VAL A 350 -10.68 -16.10 -5.32
C VAL A 350 -9.25 -16.37 -4.83
N GLU A 351 -8.59 -15.39 -4.21
CA GLU A 351 -7.27 -15.57 -3.60
C GLU A 351 -7.27 -16.63 -2.50
N ARG A 352 -8.32 -16.66 -1.66
CA ARG A 352 -8.49 -17.70 -0.62
C ARG A 352 -8.79 -19.08 -1.21
N LEU A 353 -9.45 -19.13 -2.37
CA LEU A 353 -9.60 -20.36 -3.15
C LEU A 353 -8.31 -20.75 -3.92
N ARG A 354 -7.17 -20.05 -3.65
CA ARG A 354 -5.86 -20.23 -4.30
C ARG A 354 -5.90 -19.95 -5.81
N GLY A 355 -6.85 -19.13 -6.25
CA GLY A 355 -7.04 -18.72 -7.63
C GLY A 355 -6.56 -17.31 -7.91
N THR A 356 -6.82 -16.88 -9.14
CA THR A 356 -6.57 -15.50 -9.61
C THR A 356 -7.76 -15.03 -10.43
N ILE A 357 -8.05 -13.73 -10.37
CA ILE A 357 -9.11 -13.10 -11.16
C ILE A 357 -8.51 -12.08 -12.13
N PHE A 358 -8.95 -12.12 -13.37
CA PHE A 358 -8.49 -11.22 -14.44
C PHE A 358 -9.68 -10.51 -15.07
N VAL A 359 -9.43 -9.37 -15.70
CA VAL A 359 -10.42 -8.62 -16.47
C VAL A 359 -9.83 -8.20 -17.80
N THR A 360 -10.62 -8.34 -18.85
CA THR A 360 -10.37 -7.76 -20.18
C THR A 360 -11.61 -6.98 -20.57
N SER A 361 -11.45 -5.74 -21.01
CA SER A 361 -12.57 -4.88 -21.34
C SER A 361 -12.18 -3.86 -22.41
N GLU A 362 -13.14 -3.51 -23.26
CA GLU A 362 -13.03 -2.42 -24.23
C GLU A 362 -14.30 -1.57 -24.17
N VAL A 363 -14.12 -0.26 -24.04
CA VAL A 363 -15.25 0.67 -23.95
C VAL A 363 -16.15 0.54 -25.21
N GLY A 364 -17.44 0.33 -24.97
CA GLY A 364 -18.46 0.12 -26.00
C GLY A 364 -18.55 -1.29 -26.55
N ARG A 365 -17.71 -2.24 -26.09
CA ARG A 365 -17.76 -3.65 -26.53
C ARG A 365 -18.12 -4.62 -25.42
N GLY A 366 -17.90 -4.24 -24.17
CA GLY A 366 -18.22 -5.05 -23.00
C GLY A 366 -17.02 -5.45 -22.17
N THR A 367 -17.23 -6.35 -21.22
CA THR A 367 -16.25 -6.77 -20.24
C THR A 367 -16.25 -8.29 -20.09
N ARG A 368 -15.06 -8.89 -19.95
CA ARG A 368 -14.89 -10.28 -19.58
C ARG A 368 -14.07 -10.40 -18.32
N PHE A 369 -14.67 -10.93 -17.28
CA PHE A 369 -13.99 -11.38 -16.07
C PHE A 369 -13.66 -12.85 -16.20
N THR A 370 -12.44 -13.24 -15.81
CA THR A 370 -11.98 -14.62 -15.81
C THR A 370 -11.41 -14.97 -14.45
N VAL A 371 -11.94 -16.01 -13.83
CA VAL A 371 -11.51 -16.57 -12.55
C VAL A 371 -10.78 -17.88 -12.83
N ARG A 372 -9.51 -17.92 -12.57
CA ARG A 372 -8.66 -19.09 -12.69
C ARG A 372 -8.49 -19.73 -11.31
N ILE A 373 -8.95 -20.96 -11.14
CA ILE A 373 -8.87 -21.69 -9.85
C ILE A 373 -8.25 -23.08 -10.04
N PRO A 374 -7.51 -23.61 -9.05
CA PRO A 374 -6.97 -24.96 -9.12
C PRO A 374 -8.08 -26.00 -9.04
N ASN A 375 -7.89 -27.11 -9.73
CA ASN A 375 -8.82 -28.24 -9.71
C ASN A 375 -8.80 -28.99 -8.37
N PHE A 376 -7.64 -28.95 -7.70
CA PHE A 376 -7.39 -29.63 -6.42
C PHE A 376 -6.78 -28.61 -5.44
N CYS A 377 -7.27 -28.57 -4.20
CA CYS A 377 -6.61 -27.87 -3.10
C CYS A 377 -5.91 -28.93 -2.24
N GLU A 378 -4.57 -28.88 -2.20
CA GLU A 378 -3.79 -29.60 -1.19
C GLU A 378 -3.86 -28.89 0.16
#